data_ddb36867c9a60e4b4658bcc50006e1e8
#
_entry.id   ddb36867c9a60e4b4658bcc50006e1e8
#
_cell.length_a   1.000
_cell.length_b   1.000
_cell.length_c   1.000
_cell.angle_alpha   90.00
_cell.angle_beta   90.00
_cell.angle_gamma   90.00
#
_symmetry.space_group_name_H-M   'P 1'
#
loop_
_entity.id
_entity.type
_entity.pdbx_description
1 polymer ?
#
loop_
_entity_poly.entity_id
_entity_poly.type
_entity_poly.pdbx_seq_one_letter_code
_entity_poly.pdbx_strand_id
1 'polypeptide(L)'
;DNQGIIQTDNVYFGHVRLSIIDTSSDSNQPFVYGRTTMIFNGTIWNYKELRKKLNIKTKTSGDTEVLCAILDKYGIKGLRMVEGMFAIAFTQGDGSITIVRDRHGEVPLHYSLTSGLFPSFSFCSEIKGLLALGENGQTIRMLEPGGFITVTSDHRITEGLWYNIYERITDTSSWNQLESQTCIGDNIEQGSYERTVSDVPVACLLSGGIDSAITTLIASQHIPNLVTYTAVHDENSKDLRSAREVAKYLGVELREV
;
A
#
# COMPACT_ATOMS: atom_id res chain seq x y z
N ASP A 1 -7.19 -3.00 16.57
CA ASP A 1 -5.87 -3.51 16.20
C ASP A 1 -5.73 -4.96 16.61
N ASN A 2 -5.12 -5.77 15.78
CA ASN A 2 -4.95 -7.19 16.03
C ASN A 2 -3.56 -7.65 15.57
N GLN A 3 -3.14 -8.82 16.08
CA GLN A 3 -1.93 -9.50 15.65
C GLN A 3 -2.24 -10.96 15.35
N GLY A 4 -1.56 -11.51 14.36
CA GLY A 4 -1.71 -12.91 13.97
C GLY A 4 -0.40 -13.52 13.50
N ILE A 5 -0.25 -14.82 13.76
CA ILE A 5 0.87 -15.61 13.30
C ILE A 5 0.31 -16.91 12.73
N ILE A 6 0.82 -17.34 11.59
CA ILE A 6 0.54 -18.63 11.00
C ILE A 6 1.84 -19.27 10.49
N GLN A 7 1.94 -20.57 10.66
CA GLN A 7 2.95 -21.38 10.00
C GLN A 7 2.27 -22.23 8.93
N THR A 8 2.81 -22.22 7.73
CA THR A 8 2.40 -23.09 6.64
C THR A 8 3.65 -23.62 5.95
N ASP A 9 3.79 -24.95 5.90
CA ASP A 9 5.02 -25.64 5.48
C ASP A 9 6.26 -25.08 6.24
N ASN A 10 7.24 -24.54 5.51
CA ASN A 10 8.44 -23.93 6.08
C ASN A 10 8.35 -22.39 6.13
N VAL A 11 7.17 -21.80 5.95
CA VAL A 11 6.94 -20.36 5.93
C VAL A 11 6.21 -19.92 7.19
N TYR A 12 6.72 -18.88 7.81
CA TYR A 12 6.10 -18.20 8.96
C TYR A 12 5.65 -16.81 8.55
N PHE A 13 4.36 -16.52 8.72
CA PHE A 13 3.82 -15.18 8.55
C PHE A 13 3.44 -14.58 9.90
N GLY A 14 3.91 -13.38 10.20
CA GLY A 14 3.48 -12.57 11.33
C GLY A 14 2.95 -11.23 10.83
N HIS A 15 1.83 -10.77 11.38
CA HIS A 15 1.22 -9.51 11.01
C HIS A 15 0.63 -8.78 12.23
N VAL A 16 0.85 -7.45 12.27
CA VAL A 16 0.18 -6.54 13.20
C VAL A 16 -0.71 -5.63 12.35
N ARG A 17 -2.02 -5.68 12.59
CA ARG A 17 -3.02 -4.97 11.79
C ARG A 17 -3.41 -3.66 12.43
N LEU A 18 -3.37 -2.57 11.66
CA LEU A 18 -4.13 -1.35 11.89
C LEU A 18 -5.38 -1.41 11.00
N SER A 19 -6.57 -1.51 11.63
CA SER A 19 -7.83 -1.76 10.91
C SER A 19 -8.38 -0.45 10.33
N ILE A 20 -8.23 -0.25 9.02
CA ILE A 20 -8.69 0.93 8.27
C ILE A 20 -9.90 0.59 7.40
N ILE A 21 -9.84 -0.52 6.64
CA ILE A 21 -10.93 -1.05 5.83
C ILE A 21 -11.35 -2.38 6.44
N ASP A 22 -12.66 -2.56 6.61
CA ASP A 22 -13.26 -3.69 7.32
C ASP A 22 -12.67 -3.88 8.73
N THR A 23 -13.21 -3.18 9.69
CA THR A 23 -12.71 -3.21 11.09
C THR A 23 -13.04 -4.50 11.83
N SER A 24 -13.72 -5.47 11.18
CA SER A 24 -14.04 -6.76 11.79
C SER A 24 -12.81 -7.66 11.96
N SER A 25 -12.92 -8.62 12.87
CA SER A 25 -11.90 -9.65 13.08
C SER A 25 -11.75 -10.61 11.91
N ASP A 26 -12.77 -10.72 11.06
CA ASP A 26 -12.77 -11.64 9.92
C ASP A 26 -11.78 -11.25 8.83
N SER A 27 -11.37 -9.96 8.80
CA SER A 27 -10.33 -9.44 7.92
C SER A 27 -8.94 -9.44 8.55
N ASN A 28 -8.74 -10.12 9.69
CA ASN A 28 -7.42 -10.24 10.32
C ASN A 28 -6.47 -11.06 9.46
N GLN A 29 -5.18 -10.79 9.66
CA GLN A 29 -4.11 -11.40 8.90
C GLN A 29 -3.16 -12.17 9.83
N PRO A 30 -2.50 -13.23 9.35
CA PRO A 30 -2.45 -13.75 7.97
C PRO A 30 -3.81 -14.22 7.46
N PHE A 31 -4.13 -13.88 6.19
CA PHE A 31 -5.41 -14.17 5.57
C PHE A 31 -5.30 -15.37 4.63
N VAL A 32 -6.33 -16.24 4.62
CA VAL A 32 -6.34 -17.44 3.78
C VAL A 32 -7.53 -17.40 2.84
N TYR A 33 -7.27 -17.54 1.54
CA TYR A 33 -8.29 -17.69 0.50
C TYR A 33 -7.85 -18.75 -0.51
N GLY A 34 -8.69 -19.77 -0.72
CA GLY A 34 -8.32 -20.91 -1.58
C GLY A 34 -7.05 -21.58 -1.10
N ARG A 35 -6.04 -21.63 -1.94
CA ARG A 35 -4.70 -22.16 -1.61
C ARG A 35 -3.71 -21.07 -1.16
N THR A 36 -4.11 -19.81 -1.20
CA THR A 36 -3.23 -18.68 -0.90
C THR A 36 -3.32 -18.29 0.56
N THR A 37 -2.18 -18.22 1.23
CA THR A 37 -2.00 -17.57 2.53
C THR A 37 -1.19 -16.31 2.32
N MET A 38 -1.67 -15.18 2.84
CA MET A 38 -1.12 -13.86 2.58
C MET A 38 -1.06 -13.00 3.83
N ILE A 39 -0.02 -12.17 3.92
CA ILE A 39 -0.01 -10.94 4.72
C ILE A 39 0.17 -9.73 3.80
N PHE A 40 -0.44 -8.63 4.20
CA PHE A 40 -0.54 -7.42 3.39
C PHE A 40 -0.55 -6.19 4.29
N ASN A 41 0.38 -5.29 4.06
CA ASN A 41 0.41 -3.95 4.64
C ASN A 41 0.11 -2.95 3.53
N GLY A 42 -0.99 -2.21 3.66
CA GLY A 42 -1.40 -1.25 2.64
C GLY A 42 -2.91 -1.10 2.51
N THR A 43 -3.33 -0.58 1.37
CA THR A 43 -4.74 -0.37 1.00
C THR A 43 -4.93 -0.57 -0.49
N ILE A 44 -5.97 -1.31 -0.88
CA ILE A 44 -6.36 -1.48 -2.29
C ILE A 44 -7.59 -0.62 -2.55
N TRP A 45 -7.41 0.49 -3.24
CA TRP A 45 -8.48 1.49 -3.40
C TRP A 45 -9.62 1.01 -4.30
N ASN A 46 -9.31 0.31 -5.40
CA ASN A 46 -10.31 -0.17 -6.35
C ASN A 46 -10.90 -1.56 -6.00
N TYR A 47 -10.77 -2.04 -4.76
CA TYR A 47 -11.19 -3.39 -4.36
C TYR A 47 -12.69 -3.66 -4.59
N LYS A 48 -13.56 -2.64 -4.38
CA LYS A 48 -15.01 -2.77 -4.59
C LYS A 48 -15.33 -3.02 -6.06
N GLU A 49 -14.65 -2.30 -6.95
CA GLU A 49 -14.78 -2.48 -8.41
C GLU A 49 -14.27 -3.85 -8.83
N LEU A 50 -13.07 -4.24 -8.37
CA LEU A 50 -12.48 -5.53 -8.69
C LEU A 50 -13.35 -6.69 -8.20
N ARG A 51 -13.90 -6.60 -7.00
CA ARG A 51 -14.84 -7.60 -6.47
C ARG A 51 -16.02 -7.80 -7.39
N LYS A 52 -16.64 -6.71 -7.86
CA LYS A 52 -17.78 -6.74 -8.78
C LYS A 52 -17.38 -7.27 -10.16
N LYS A 53 -16.33 -6.70 -10.76
CA LYS A 53 -15.85 -7.04 -12.12
C LYS A 53 -15.42 -8.49 -12.27
N LEU A 54 -14.74 -9.02 -11.25
CA LEU A 54 -14.23 -10.39 -11.25
C LEU A 54 -15.22 -11.40 -10.63
N ASN A 55 -16.38 -10.93 -10.15
CA ASN A 55 -17.40 -11.72 -9.47
C ASN A 55 -16.82 -12.53 -8.30
N ILE A 56 -15.94 -11.87 -7.49
CA ILE A 56 -15.31 -12.49 -6.33
C ILE A 56 -16.35 -12.60 -5.22
N LYS A 57 -16.57 -13.83 -4.73
CA LYS A 57 -17.41 -14.08 -3.57
C LYS A 57 -16.55 -13.91 -2.31
N THR A 58 -16.88 -12.93 -1.50
CA THR A 58 -16.19 -12.63 -0.24
C THR A 58 -17.10 -12.87 0.95
N LYS A 59 -16.50 -13.22 2.09
CA LYS A 59 -17.16 -13.27 3.41
C LYS A 59 -17.01 -11.95 4.14
N THR A 60 -15.95 -11.21 3.82
CA THR A 60 -15.60 -9.91 4.42
C THR A 60 -16.00 -8.77 3.50
N SER A 61 -16.04 -7.55 4.03
CA SER A 61 -16.26 -6.33 3.24
C SER A 61 -14.96 -5.68 2.78
N GLY A 62 -13.80 -6.19 3.24
CA GLY A 62 -12.49 -5.57 3.10
C GLY A 62 -11.79 -5.83 1.75
N ASP A 63 -10.71 -5.10 1.58
CA ASP A 63 -9.79 -5.20 0.44
C ASP A 63 -8.87 -6.42 0.54
N THR A 64 -8.54 -6.86 1.76
CA THR A 64 -7.64 -7.98 2.04
C THR A 64 -8.13 -9.29 1.38
N GLU A 65 -9.40 -9.63 1.53
CA GLU A 65 -9.95 -10.86 0.94
C GLU A 65 -10.00 -10.78 -0.59
N VAL A 66 -10.34 -9.60 -1.13
CA VAL A 66 -10.36 -9.38 -2.59
C VAL A 66 -8.96 -9.52 -3.18
N LEU A 67 -7.95 -8.93 -2.54
CA LEU A 67 -6.55 -9.05 -2.95
C LEU A 67 -6.08 -10.51 -2.90
N CYS A 68 -6.37 -11.22 -1.80
CA CYS A 68 -6.00 -12.62 -1.64
C CYS A 68 -6.64 -13.51 -2.72
N ALA A 69 -7.92 -13.28 -3.06
CA ALA A 69 -8.61 -13.98 -4.13
C ALA A 69 -8.02 -13.70 -5.52
N ILE A 70 -7.56 -12.47 -5.77
CA ILE A 70 -6.86 -12.12 -7.01
C ILE A 70 -5.53 -12.85 -7.11
N LEU A 71 -4.75 -12.88 -6.03
CA LEU A 71 -3.49 -13.61 -5.99
C LEU A 71 -3.70 -15.11 -6.13
N ASP A 72 -4.73 -15.67 -5.52
CA ASP A 72 -5.06 -17.10 -5.63
C ASP A 72 -5.33 -17.52 -7.08
N LYS A 73 -6.06 -16.68 -7.81
CA LYS A 73 -6.48 -16.98 -9.18
C LYS A 73 -5.44 -16.62 -10.23
N TYR A 74 -4.75 -15.48 -10.06
CA TYR A 74 -3.92 -14.89 -11.12
C TYR A 74 -2.45 -14.76 -10.73
N GLY A 75 -2.09 -15.05 -9.47
CA GLY A 75 -0.74 -14.80 -8.95
C GLY A 75 -0.34 -13.33 -9.07
N ILE A 76 0.96 -13.07 -9.20
CA ILE A 76 1.52 -11.70 -9.37
C ILE A 76 0.90 -10.97 -10.57
N LYS A 77 0.54 -11.69 -11.64
CA LYS A 77 -0.07 -11.06 -12.83
C LYS A 77 -1.36 -10.33 -12.52
N GLY A 78 -2.09 -10.77 -11.49
CA GLY A 78 -3.31 -10.11 -11.01
C GLY A 78 -3.09 -8.70 -10.48
N LEU A 79 -1.89 -8.38 -10.01
CA LEU A 79 -1.56 -7.06 -9.48
C LEU A 79 -1.61 -5.94 -10.53
N ARG A 80 -1.58 -6.27 -11.82
CA ARG A 80 -1.76 -5.29 -12.89
C ARG A 80 -3.14 -4.64 -12.89
N MET A 81 -4.15 -5.30 -12.29
CA MET A 81 -5.52 -4.79 -12.14
C MET A 81 -5.71 -3.98 -10.85
N VAL A 82 -4.77 -4.11 -9.91
CA VAL A 82 -4.87 -3.55 -8.57
C VAL A 82 -4.36 -2.10 -8.55
N GLU A 83 -5.12 -1.22 -7.93
CA GLU A 83 -4.73 0.15 -7.61
C GLU A 83 -4.69 0.32 -6.10
N GLY A 84 -3.52 0.74 -5.61
CA GLY A 84 -3.27 0.79 -4.18
C GLY A 84 -1.81 0.95 -3.84
N MET A 85 -1.55 1.16 -2.56
CA MET A 85 -0.23 1.12 -1.96
C MET A 85 -0.09 -0.17 -1.15
N PHE A 86 1.01 -0.91 -1.30
CA PHE A 86 1.14 -2.19 -0.61
C PHE A 86 2.55 -2.76 -0.52
N ALA A 87 2.75 -3.50 0.56
CA ALA A 87 3.75 -4.55 0.69
C ALA A 87 3.03 -5.87 0.97
N ILE A 88 3.27 -6.87 0.16
CA ILE A 88 2.58 -8.17 0.22
C ILE A 88 3.61 -9.28 0.39
N ALA A 89 3.28 -10.29 1.20
CA ALA A 89 3.94 -11.58 1.17
C ALA A 89 2.89 -12.69 1.13
N PHE A 90 3.07 -13.67 0.24
CA PHE A 90 2.11 -14.76 0.10
C PHE A 90 2.77 -16.09 -0.33
N THR A 91 2.09 -17.17 -0.03
CA THR A 91 2.38 -18.53 -0.53
C THR A 91 1.12 -19.16 -1.09
N GLN A 92 1.28 -20.14 -1.99
CA GLN A 92 0.16 -20.84 -2.64
C GLN A 92 0.16 -22.36 -2.33
N GLY A 93 0.73 -22.76 -1.19
CA GLY A 93 0.72 -24.16 -0.73
C GLY A 93 1.69 -25.07 -1.48
N ASP A 94 2.69 -24.50 -2.16
CA ASP A 94 3.76 -25.23 -2.85
C ASP A 94 5.13 -25.08 -2.13
N GLY A 95 5.10 -24.49 -0.92
CA GLY A 95 6.29 -24.16 -0.14
C GLY A 95 7.11 -23.00 -0.69
N SER A 96 6.66 -22.34 -1.76
CA SER A 96 7.26 -21.11 -2.23
C SER A 96 6.73 -19.91 -1.44
N ILE A 97 7.54 -18.88 -1.35
CA ILE A 97 7.13 -17.57 -0.80
C ILE A 97 7.44 -16.48 -1.80
N THR A 98 6.48 -15.61 -2.00
CA THR A 98 6.63 -14.42 -2.84
C THR A 98 6.40 -13.17 -2.04
N ILE A 99 7.34 -12.22 -2.13
CA ILE A 99 7.17 -10.85 -1.63
C ILE A 99 7.04 -9.89 -2.79
N VAL A 100 6.19 -8.87 -2.64
CA VAL A 100 5.89 -7.88 -3.70
C VAL A 100 5.74 -6.50 -3.07
N ARG A 101 6.27 -5.47 -3.73
CA ARG A 101 6.11 -4.08 -3.36
C ARG A 101 5.30 -3.33 -4.40
N ASP A 102 4.52 -2.32 -3.99
CA ASP A 102 3.68 -1.53 -4.87
C ASP A 102 4.47 -0.77 -5.96
N ARG A 103 3.74 -0.24 -6.95
CA ARG A 103 4.28 0.41 -8.15
C ARG A 103 5.25 1.54 -7.86
N HIS A 104 4.96 2.33 -6.81
CA HIS A 104 5.69 3.54 -6.47
C HIS A 104 6.58 3.36 -5.23
N GLY A 105 6.47 2.19 -4.55
CA GLY A 105 7.19 1.92 -3.31
C GLY A 105 6.71 2.77 -2.14
N GLU A 106 5.41 3.08 -2.10
CA GLU A 106 4.80 3.87 -1.03
C GLU A 106 4.90 3.13 0.32
N VAL A 107 4.69 1.80 0.30
CA VAL A 107 4.83 0.97 1.51
C VAL A 107 6.23 0.35 1.54
N PRO A 108 6.97 0.48 2.66
CA PRO A 108 8.30 -0.12 2.76
C PRO A 108 8.23 -1.65 2.89
N LEU A 109 9.19 -2.34 2.25
CA LEU A 109 9.39 -3.78 2.36
C LEU A 109 10.88 -4.10 2.29
N HIS A 110 11.40 -4.63 3.40
CA HIS A 110 12.79 -5.02 3.53
C HIS A 110 12.92 -6.54 3.56
N TYR A 111 14.04 -7.05 3.09
CA TYR A 111 14.32 -8.47 3.08
C TYR A 111 15.80 -8.74 3.35
N SER A 112 16.09 -9.94 3.78
CA SER A 112 17.44 -10.52 3.88
C SER A 112 17.44 -11.90 3.25
N LEU A 113 18.46 -12.16 2.46
CA LEU A 113 18.74 -13.47 1.85
C LEU A 113 20.10 -13.93 2.34
N THR A 114 20.13 -15.05 3.02
CA THR A 114 21.37 -15.70 3.42
C THR A 114 21.60 -16.95 2.60
N SER A 115 22.85 -17.16 2.21
CA SER A 115 23.30 -18.36 1.49
C SER A 115 24.23 -19.20 2.40
N GLY A 116 24.37 -20.49 2.12
CA GLY A 116 25.26 -21.37 2.88
C GLY A 116 24.58 -22.67 3.30
N LEU A 117 25.08 -23.28 4.37
CA LEU A 117 24.56 -24.56 4.89
C LEU A 117 23.11 -24.47 5.39
N PHE A 118 22.68 -23.29 5.82
CA PHE A 118 21.32 -23.01 6.28
C PHE A 118 20.82 -21.74 5.59
N PRO A 119 20.38 -21.81 4.32
CA PRO A 119 19.87 -20.67 3.61
C PRO A 119 18.55 -20.20 4.26
N SER A 120 18.39 -18.90 4.45
CA SER A 120 17.16 -18.31 4.98
C SER A 120 16.71 -17.12 4.13
N PHE A 121 15.41 -16.89 4.11
CA PHE A 121 14.77 -15.74 3.52
C PHE A 121 13.85 -15.10 4.55
N SER A 122 14.16 -13.89 4.95
CA SER A 122 13.43 -13.11 5.93
C SER A 122 12.96 -11.80 5.32
N PHE A 123 11.77 -11.33 5.70
CA PHE A 123 11.23 -10.04 5.23
C PHE A 123 10.44 -9.35 6.34
N CYS A 124 10.40 -8.02 6.27
CA CYS A 124 9.67 -7.19 7.23
C CYS A 124 9.40 -5.80 6.65
N SER A 125 8.35 -5.12 7.11
CA SER A 125 8.10 -3.71 6.78
C SER A 125 9.21 -2.80 7.29
N GLU A 126 9.83 -3.13 8.43
CA GLU A 126 10.85 -2.31 9.07
C GLU A 126 12.16 -3.08 9.31
N ILE A 127 13.29 -2.40 9.13
CA ILE A 127 14.64 -2.98 9.34
C ILE A 127 14.79 -3.53 10.76
N LYS A 128 14.24 -2.84 11.78
CA LYS A 128 14.34 -3.29 13.18
C LYS A 128 13.73 -4.68 13.40
N GLY A 129 12.70 -5.05 12.63
CA GLY A 129 12.11 -6.39 12.70
C GLY A 129 13.08 -7.47 12.22
N LEU A 130 13.81 -7.24 11.12
CA LEU A 130 14.83 -8.15 10.61
C LEU A 130 16.03 -8.27 11.58
N LEU A 131 16.47 -7.16 12.16
CA LEU A 131 17.51 -7.19 13.19
C LEU A 131 17.08 -7.98 14.41
N ALA A 132 15.82 -7.88 14.84
CA ALA A 132 15.28 -8.66 15.96
C ALA A 132 15.20 -10.16 15.64
N LEU A 133 15.07 -10.55 14.37
CA LEU A 133 15.17 -11.94 13.91
C LEU A 133 16.63 -12.45 13.85
N GLY A 134 17.62 -11.60 14.11
CA GLY A 134 19.03 -11.97 14.08
C GLY A 134 19.69 -11.77 12.71
N GLU A 135 19.02 -11.11 11.77
CA GLU A 135 19.60 -10.82 10.45
C GLU A 135 20.74 -9.80 10.55
N ASN A 136 21.75 -9.96 9.71
CA ASN A 136 22.86 -9.01 9.63
C ASN A 136 22.41 -7.74 8.89
N GLY A 137 22.56 -6.57 9.52
CA GLY A 137 22.20 -5.29 8.90
C GLY A 137 22.86 -5.01 7.54
N GLN A 138 24.03 -5.61 7.26
CA GLN A 138 24.72 -5.47 5.97
C GLN A 138 24.06 -6.28 4.85
N THR A 139 23.27 -7.32 5.16
CA THR A 139 22.56 -8.14 4.18
C THR A 139 21.13 -7.67 3.94
N ILE A 140 20.61 -6.79 4.79
CA ILE A 140 19.25 -6.24 4.65
C ILE A 140 19.19 -5.30 3.45
N ARG A 141 18.20 -5.50 2.60
CA ARG A 141 17.92 -4.69 1.43
C ARG A 141 16.45 -4.28 1.41
N MET A 142 16.16 -3.18 0.75
CA MET A 142 14.79 -2.76 0.47
C MET A 142 14.40 -3.29 -0.92
N LEU A 143 13.23 -3.89 -1.05
CA LEU A 143 12.68 -4.29 -2.34
C LEU A 143 12.37 -3.03 -3.16
N GLU A 144 12.78 -3.01 -4.42
CA GLU A 144 12.54 -1.85 -5.29
C GLU A 144 11.05 -1.64 -5.60
N PRO A 145 10.61 -0.41 -5.94
CA PRO A 145 9.25 -0.14 -6.38
C PRO A 145 8.86 -1.03 -7.57
N GLY A 146 7.66 -1.62 -7.53
CA GLY A 146 7.21 -2.54 -8.57
C GLY A 146 7.94 -3.88 -8.59
N GLY A 147 8.82 -4.14 -7.63
CA GLY A 147 9.63 -5.35 -7.54
C GLY A 147 8.89 -6.53 -6.90
N PHE A 148 9.40 -7.72 -7.21
CA PHE A 148 9.03 -8.96 -6.52
C PHE A 148 10.23 -9.88 -6.36
N ILE A 149 10.17 -10.72 -5.34
CA ILE A 149 11.09 -11.86 -5.13
C ILE A 149 10.25 -13.08 -4.81
N THR A 150 10.52 -14.18 -5.48
CA THR A 150 9.97 -15.51 -5.15
C THR A 150 11.11 -16.42 -4.76
N VAL A 151 10.98 -17.05 -3.61
CA VAL A 151 11.88 -18.11 -3.14
C VAL A 151 11.09 -19.41 -3.07
N THR A 152 11.54 -20.44 -3.81
CA THR A 152 10.91 -21.74 -3.86
C THR A 152 11.36 -22.62 -2.70
N SER A 153 10.64 -23.73 -2.44
CA SER A 153 10.99 -24.70 -1.39
C SER A 153 12.37 -25.35 -1.60
N ASP A 154 12.87 -25.41 -2.83
CA ASP A 154 14.23 -25.87 -3.17
C ASP A 154 15.25 -24.71 -3.23
N HIS A 155 14.92 -23.57 -2.62
CA HIS A 155 15.76 -22.36 -2.47
C HIS A 155 16.16 -21.69 -3.79
N ARG A 156 15.45 -21.93 -4.88
CA ARG A 156 15.63 -21.12 -6.09
C ARG A 156 14.99 -19.77 -5.92
N ILE A 157 15.72 -18.74 -6.37
CA ILE A 157 15.29 -17.34 -6.28
C ILE A 157 14.93 -16.86 -7.68
N THR A 158 13.76 -16.25 -7.79
CA THR A 158 13.35 -15.49 -8.98
C THR A 158 13.02 -14.07 -8.53
N GLU A 159 13.64 -13.08 -9.13
CA GLU A 159 13.39 -11.68 -8.86
C GLU A 159 13.10 -10.92 -10.16
N GLY A 160 12.40 -9.81 -10.07
CA GLY A 160 12.09 -8.97 -11.21
C GLY A 160 11.09 -7.87 -10.89
N LEU A 161 10.62 -7.21 -11.95
CA LEU A 161 9.59 -6.20 -11.87
C LEU A 161 8.24 -6.76 -12.36
N TRP A 162 7.21 -6.66 -11.54
CA TRP A 162 5.84 -6.90 -11.99
C TRP A 162 5.24 -5.64 -12.64
N TYR A 163 5.80 -4.47 -12.31
CA TYR A 163 5.47 -3.18 -12.89
C TYR A 163 6.74 -2.38 -13.15
N ASN A 164 6.89 -1.90 -14.38
CA ASN A 164 8.01 -1.03 -14.78
C ASN A 164 7.45 0.27 -15.38
N ILE A 165 7.65 1.38 -14.69
CA ILE A 165 7.17 2.68 -15.15
C ILE A 165 7.80 3.11 -16.48
N TYR A 166 9.06 2.72 -16.72
CA TYR A 166 9.78 3.08 -17.95
C TYR A 166 9.25 2.39 -19.20
N GLU A 167 8.60 1.22 -19.08
CA GLU A 167 7.97 0.54 -20.22
C GLU A 167 6.74 1.29 -20.76
N ARG A 168 6.19 2.23 -19.99
CA ARG A 168 5.02 3.04 -20.38
C ARG A 168 5.39 4.38 -21.01
N ILE A 169 6.65 4.82 -20.92
CA ILE A 169 7.13 6.07 -21.49
C ILE A 169 7.57 5.82 -22.93
N THR A 170 6.67 5.33 -23.78
CA THR A 170 7.08 4.86 -25.11
C THR A 170 6.84 5.87 -26.25
N ASP A 171 5.99 6.87 -26.08
CA ASP A 171 5.77 7.86 -27.15
C ASP A 171 5.24 9.18 -26.58
N THR A 172 6.12 10.19 -26.51
CA THR A 172 5.76 11.56 -26.12
C THR A 172 5.48 12.47 -27.32
N SER A 173 5.61 11.96 -28.55
CA SER A 173 5.50 12.76 -29.77
C SER A 173 4.11 13.30 -30.06
N SER A 174 3.08 12.71 -29.47
CA SER A 174 1.66 13.08 -29.66
C SER A 174 1.06 13.88 -28.50
N TRP A 175 1.84 14.28 -27.51
CA TRP A 175 1.32 14.98 -26.34
C TRP A 175 0.90 16.41 -26.68
N ASN A 176 -0.40 16.67 -26.62
CA ASN A 176 -0.98 18.01 -26.67
C ASN A 176 -0.96 18.60 -25.25
N GLN A 177 -0.46 19.84 -25.10
CA GLN A 177 -0.32 20.49 -23.79
C GLN A 177 -1.67 20.62 -23.05
N LEU A 178 -2.75 20.91 -23.76
CA LEU A 178 -4.08 21.07 -23.14
C LEU A 178 -4.64 19.72 -22.65
N GLU A 179 -4.53 18.68 -23.47
CA GLU A 179 -4.94 17.32 -23.10
C GLU A 179 -4.12 16.79 -21.93
N SER A 180 -2.80 17.10 -21.90
CA SER A 180 -1.93 16.74 -20.79
C SER A 180 -2.33 17.43 -19.49
N GLN A 181 -2.67 18.72 -19.52
CA GLN A 181 -3.12 19.45 -18.34
C GLN A 181 -4.44 18.92 -17.78
N THR A 182 -5.41 18.62 -18.65
CA THR A 182 -6.69 18.03 -18.23
C THR A 182 -6.45 16.64 -17.60
N CYS A 183 -5.65 15.79 -18.25
CA CYS A 183 -5.32 14.47 -17.74
C CYS A 183 -4.60 14.51 -16.37
N ILE A 184 -3.70 15.48 -16.14
CA ILE A 184 -3.04 15.68 -14.85
C ILE A 184 -4.08 16.06 -13.79
N GLY A 185 -4.98 17.00 -14.08
CA GLY A 185 -6.04 17.42 -13.17
C GLY A 185 -6.93 16.25 -12.75
N ASP A 186 -7.44 15.50 -13.73
CA ASP A 186 -8.30 14.34 -13.52
C ASP A 186 -7.59 13.25 -12.68
N ASN A 187 -6.31 13.00 -12.95
CA ASN A 187 -5.53 12.02 -12.19
C ASN A 187 -5.29 12.47 -10.74
N ILE A 188 -5.03 13.77 -10.48
CA ILE A 188 -4.89 14.31 -9.13
C ILE A 188 -6.22 14.18 -8.37
N GLU A 189 -7.34 14.53 -9.02
CA GLU A 189 -8.67 14.42 -8.43
C GLU A 189 -9.00 12.97 -8.08
N GLN A 190 -8.88 12.06 -9.05
CA GLN A 190 -9.13 10.64 -8.86
C GLN A 190 -8.22 10.03 -7.79
N GLY A 191 -6.92 10.28 -7.86
CA GLY A 191 -5.95 9.74 -6.89
C GLY A 191 -6.17 10.27 -5.47
N SER A 192 -6.59 11.54 -5.31
CA SER A 192 -6.93 12.10 -4.01
C SER A 192 -8.23 11.50 -3.48
N TYR A 193 -9.24 11.34 -4.33
CA TYR A 193 -10.50 10.71 -3.98
C TYR A 193 -10.31 9.26 -3.52
N GLU A 194 -9.55 8.46 -4.24
CA GLU A 194 -9.27 7.05 -3.89
C GLU A 194 -8.67 6.90 -2.49
N ARG A 195 -7.83 7.83 -2.08
CA ARG A 195 -7.22 7.84 -0.75
C ARG A 195 -8.18 8.20 0.39
N THR A 196 -9.42 8.60 0.07
CA THR A 196 -10.48 8.79 1.07
C THR A 196 -11.22 7.48 1.41
N VAL A 197 -10.95 6.39 0.69
CA VAL A 197 -11.59 5.09 0.93
C VAL A 197 -11.17 4.54 2.29
N SER A 198 -12.08 4.57 3.25
CA SER A 198 -11.83 4.15 4.64
C SER A 198 -13.16 3.85 5.35
N ASP A 199 -13.15 2.91 6.29
CA ASP A 199 -14.26 2.64 7.20
C ASP A 199 -14.07 3.32 8.58
N VAL A 200 -12.95 4.07 8.73
CA VAL A 200 -12.65 4.89 9.91
C VAL A 200 -12.52 6.36 9.50
N PRO A 201 -12.63 7.31 10.46
CA PRO A 201 -12.46 8.73 10.15
C PRO A 201 -11.14 9.05 9.45
N VAL A 202 -11.21 9.86 8.40
CA VAL A 202 -10.07 10.33 7.63
C VAL A 202 -9.80 11.79 7.96
N ALA A 203 -8.53 12.16 8.04
CA ALA A 203 -8.08 13.54 8.21
C ALA A 203 -6.99 13.88 7.20
N CYS A 204 -6.76 15.15 6.93
CA CYS A 204 -5.68 15.61 6.07
C CYS A 204 -4.58 16.32 6.88
N LEU A 205 -3.34 16.14 6.45
CA LEU A 205 -2.25 17.01 6.87
C LEU A 205 -2.21 18.24 5.96
N LEU A 206 -2.28 19.43 6.54
CA LEU A 206 -2.35 20.69 5.81
C LEU A 206 -1.17 21.57 6.19
N SER A 207 -0.17 21.65 5.32
CA SER A 207 1.00 22.54 5.49
C SER A 207 0.79 23.94 4.91
N GLY A 208 -0.30 24.15 4.15
CA GLY A 208 -0.54 25.39 3.42
C GLY A 208 0.21 25.49 2.08
N GLY A 209 1.01 24.49 1.72
CA GLY A 209 1.58 24.35 0.37
C GLY A 209 0.52 23.94 -0.64
N ILE A 210 0.80 24.16 -1.94
CA ILE A 210 -0.16 23.91 -3.02
C ILE A 210 -0.64 22.44 -3.06
N ASP A 211 0.25 21.48 -2.84
CA ASP A 211 -0.08 20.05 -2.90
C ASP A 211 -1.05 19.66 -1.78
N SER A 212 -0.75 20.06 -0.53
CA SER A 212 -1.62 19.80 0.61
C SER A 212 -2.95 20.56 0.52
N ALA A 213 -2.96 21.75 -0.09
CA ALA A 213 -4.17 22.53 -0.30
C ALA A 213 -5.10 21.84 -1.33
N ILE A 214 -4.56 21.37 -2.46
CA ILE A 214 -5.32 20.66 -3.50
C ILE A 214 -5.89 19.35 -2.96
N THR A 215 -5.07 18.53 -2.30
CA THR A 215 -5.55 17.26 -1.72
C THR A 215 -6.61 17.48 -0.64
N THR A 216 -6.46 18.52 0.19
CA THR A 216 -7.47 18.90 1.20
C THR A 216 -8.76 19.39 0.54
N LEU A 217 -8.67 20.22 -0.51
CA LEU A 217 -9.83 20.67 -1.28
C LEU A 217 -10.64 19.47 -1.80
N ILE A 218 -9.97 18.54 -2.47
CA ILE A 218 -10.63 17.35 -3.03
C ILE A 218 -11.23 16.49 -1.92
N ALA A 219 -10.48 16.21 -0.86
CA ALA A 219 -10.97 15.43 0.28
C ALA A 219 -12.20 16.08 0.94
N SER A 220 -12.23 17.41 1.06
CA SER A 220 -13.35 18.15 1.66
C SER A 220 -14.65 18.04 0.87
N GLN A 221 -14.59 17.75 -0.42
CA GLN A 221 -15.77 17.52 -1.26
C GLN A 221 -16.42 16.14 -1.00
N HIS A 222 -15.64 15.17 -0.47
CA HIS A 222 -16.07 13.79 -0.26
C HIS A 222 -16.24 13.42 1.22
N ILE A 223 -15.58 14.15 2.12
CA ILE A 223 -15.60 13.86 3.57
C ILE A 223 -16.34 15.01 4.29
N PRO A 224 -17.58 14.79 4.74
CA PRO A 224 -18.28 15.77 5.55
C PRO A 224 -17.52 16.06 6.86
N ASN A 225 -17.40 17.33 7.22
CA ASN A 225 -16.72 17.79 8.43
C ASN A 225 -15.25 17.31 8.50
N LEU A 226 -14.55 17.38 7.38
CA LEU A 226 -13.14 17.02 7.30
C LEU A 226 -12.32 17.80 8.34
N VAL A 227 -11.54 17.07 9.13
CA VAL A 227 -10.58 17.65 10.08
C VAL A 227 -9.21 17.68 9.42
N THR A 228 -8.52 18.79 9.55
CA THR A 228 -7.14 18.92 9.07
C THR A 228 -6.19 19.16 10.25
N TYR A 229 -4.94 18.72 10.10
CA TYR A 229 -3.89 18.90 11.09
C TYR A 229 -2.70 19.63 10.48
N THR A 230 -2.10 20.52 11.25
CA THR A 230 -0.82 21.15 10.92
C THR A 230 0.13 21.12 12.11
N ALA A 231 1.40 20.82 11.84
CA ALA A 231 2.43 20.85 12.87
C ALA A 231 2.87 22.31 13.13
N VAL A 232 2.88 22.73 14.39
CA VAL A 232 3.30 24.06 14.81
C VAL A 232 4.73 23.97 15.37
N HIS A 233 5.68 24.40 14.59
CA HIS A 233 7.07 24.52 15.05
C HIS A 233 7.40 25.96 15.47
N ASP A 234 6.80 26.95 14.79
CA ASP A 234 6.90 28.36 15.06
C ASP A 234 5.59 29.03 14.72
N GLU A 235 4.99 29.74 15.69
CA GLU A 235 3.71 30.47 15.49
C GLU A 235 3.78 31.55 14.41
N ASN A 236 4.97 32.04 14.08
CA ASN A 236 5.20 33.03 13.03
C ASN A 236 5.57 32.43 11.68
N SER A 237 5.58 31.09 11.56
CA SER A 237 5.95 30.41 10.31
C SER A 237 5.01 30.79 9.16
N LYS A 238 5.55 30.83 7.95
CA LYS A 238 4.73 31.07 6.75
C LYS A 238 3.75 29.92 6.53
N ASP A 239 4.20 28.70 6.77
CA ASP A 239 3.41 27.48 6.54
C ASP A 239 2.17 27.48 7.43
N LEU A 240 2.30 27.80 8.71
CA LEU A 240 1.17 27.89 9.63
C LEU A 240 0.15 28.95 9.19
N ARG A 241 0.63 30.13 8.78
CA ARG A 241 -0.27 31.19 8.26
C ARG A 241 -1.00 30.73 7.01
N SER A 242 -0.28 30.13 6.06
CA SER A 242 -0.88 29.60 4.84
C SER A 242 -1.88 28.47 5.14
N ALA A 243 -1.57 27.55 6.07
CA ALA A 243 -2.50 26.50 6.50
C ALA A 243 -3.80 27.08 7.08
N ARG A 244 -3.71 28.10 7.95
CA ARG A 244 -4.87 28.81 8.51
C ARG A 244 -5.72 29.48 7.42
N GLU A 245 -5.08 30.13 6.44
CA GLU A 245 -5.77 30.77 5.31
C GLU A 245 -6.50 29.74 4.43
N VAL A 246 -5.83 28.63 4.08
CA VAL A 246 -6.42 27.56 3.27
C VAL A 246 -7.58 26.91 4.03
N ALA A 247 -7.41 26.56 5.30
CA ALA A 247 -8.48 25.96 6.10
C ALA A 247 -9.72 26.87 6.19
N LYS A 248 -9.48 28.17 6.41
CA LYS A 248 -10.56 29.18 6.42
C LYS A 248 -11.25 29.28 5.07
N TYR A 249 -10.49 29.29 3.96
CA TYR A 249 -11.05 29.37 2.61
C TYR A 249 -11.91 28.15 2.27
N LEU A 250 -11.44 26.94 2.65
CA LEU A 250 -12.14 25.68 2.40
C LEU A 250 -13.28 25.41 3.40
N GLY A 251 -13.36 26.16 4.50
CA GLY A 251 -14.36 25.95 5.56
C GLY A 251 -14.14 24.63 6.33
N VAL A 252 -12.90 24.15 6.44
CA VAL A 252 -12.54 22.94 7.16
C VAL A 252 -11.95 23.24 8.54
N GLU A 253 -12.15 22.33 9.50
CA GLU A 253 -11.54 22.43 10.83
C GLU A 253 -10.02 22.25 10.73
N LEU A 254 -9.24 23.18 11.32
CA LEU A 254 -7.79 23.07 11.45
C LEU A 254 -7.41 22.82 12.91
N ARG A 255 -6.68 21.75 13.16
CA ARG A 255 -6.06 21.45 14.46
C ARG A 255 -4.56 21.66 14.37
N GLU A 256 -4.09 22.51 15.23
CA GLU A 256 -2.68 22.85 15.38
C GLU A 256 -2.06 21.93 16.45
N VAL A 257 -0.97 21.23 16.14
CA VAL A 257 -0.32 20.25 17.00
C VAL A 257 1.19 20.43 17.05
#